data_c4c5b287a880597f1347047e6c8b738e
#
_entry.id   c4c5b287a880597f1347047e6c8b738e
#
_cell.length_a   1.000
_cell.length_b   1.000
_cell.length_c   1.000
_cell.angle_alpha   90.00
_cell.angle_beta   90.00
_cell.angle_gamma   90.00
#
_symmetry.space_group_name_H-M   'P 1'
#
loop_
_entity.id
_entity.type
_entity.pdbx_description
1 polymer ?
#
loop_
_entity_poly.entity_id
_entity_poly.type
_entity_poly.pdbx_seq_one_letter_code
_entity_poly.pdbx_strand_id
1 'polypeptide(L)'
;MCIRDRVYPMLDHRTTDKSGAVGQFIWTAGPNRGAWSMYLGDDHLDVDLPPYASPATRSDLSGLPPTWIGVGGIDLFCDESVAFAQALDAAGVDTTLDVWAGAYHGFDQIKPKAPQSRELIGALIDHLRRHL
;
A
#
# COMPACT_ATOMS: atom_id res chain seq x y z
N MET A 1 17.39 -14.89 -1.75
CA MET A 1 15.98 -14.96 -1.35
C MET A 1 15.34 -13.61 -1.62
N CYS A 2 14.18 -13.58 -2.27
CA CYS A 2 13.45 -12.34 -2.53
C CYS A 2 12.20 -12.33 -1.65
N ILE A 3 12.02 -11.27 -0.88
CA ILE A 3 10.82 -10.95 -0.11
C ILE A 3 10.41 -9.53 -0.46
N ARG A 4 9.16 -9.19 -0.21
CA ARG A 4 8.65 -7.86 -0.51
C ARG A 4 7.75 -7.37 0.62
N ASP A 5 8.19 -6.34 1.30
CA ASP A 5 7.46 -5.72 2.40
C ASP A 5 7.00 -4.33 2.00
N ARG A 6 5.75 -4.03 2.29
CA ARG A 6 5.14 -2.76 1.94
C ARG A 6 4.35 -2.21 3.11
N VAL A 7 4.73 -1.04 3.55
CA VAL A 7 4.05 -0.31 4.59
C VAL A 7 3.29 0.84 3.93
N TYR A 8 1.96 0.82 4.02
CA TYR A 8 1.02 1.77 3.39
C TYR A 8 1.46 2.23 1.99
N PRO A 9 1.62 1.28 1.04
CA PRO A 9 2.19 1.57 -0.27
C PRO A 9 1.26 2.37 -1.18
N MET A 10 1.83 3.28 -1.96
CA MET A 10 1.20 3.96 -3.07
C MET A 10 1.28 3.07 -4.31
N LEU A 11 0.17 2.43 -4.71
CA LEU A 11 0.14 1.37 -5.71
C LEU A 11 -0.66 1.71 -6.97
N ASP A 12 -1.68 2.55 -6.83
CA ASP A 12 -2.63 2.86 -7.91
C ASP A 12 -2.68 4.38 -8.17
N HIS A 13 -2.22 4.78 -9.36
CA HIS A 13 -2.23 6.19 -9.78
C HIS A 13 -3.64 6.77 -9.90
N ARG A 14 -4.68 5.92 -9.95
CA ARG A 14 -6.09 6.31 -10.06
C ARG A 14 -6.77 6.55 -8.72
N THR A 15 -6.06 6.35 -7.60
CA THR A 15 -6.63 6.57 -6.27
C THR A 15 -6.99 8.04 -6.06
N THR A 16 -8.28 8.29 -5.79
CA THR A 16 -8.89 9.61 -5.65
C THR A 16 -9.42 9.83 -4.23
N ASP A 17 -10.15 10.93 -4.04
CA ASP A 17 -10.78 11.28 -2.76
C ASP A 17 -11.67 10.15 -2.24
N LYS A 18 -11.62 9.94 -0.93
CA LYS A 18 -12.45 8.98 -0.20
C LYS A 18 -13.47 9.71 0.67
N SER A 19 -14.52 9.00 1.06
CA SER A 19 -15.56 9.55 1.94
C SER A 19 -15.23 9.37 3.42
N GLY A 20 -15.80 10.23 4.27
CA GLY A 20 -15.64 10.15 5.71
C GLY A 20 -14.23 10.50 6.19
N ALA A 21 -13.68 9.71 7.11
CA ALA A 21 -12.35 9.93 7.69
C ALA A 21 -11.21 9.31 6.86
N VAL A 22 -11.53 8.53 5.83
CA VAL A 22 -10.54 7.82 5.02
C VAL A 22 -9.75 8.82 4.16
N GLY A 23 -8.41 8.74 4.22
CA GLY A 23 -7.53 9.62 3.44
C GLY A 23 -7.57 11.09 3.84
N GLN A 24 -8.01 11.41 5.06
CA GLN A 24 -8.10 12.80 5.54
C GLN A 24 -6.92 13.21 6.43
N PHE A 25 -6.05 12.29 6.80
CA PHE A 25 -4.95 12.55 7.73
C PHE A 25 -3.61 12.23 7.10
N ILE A 26 -2.64 13.15 7.24
CA ILE A 26 -1.24 13.07 6.83
C ILE A 26 -1.08 12.97 5.31
N TRP A 27 -1.56 11.88 4.68
CA TRP A 27 -1.52 11.70 3.24
C TRP A 27 -2.94 11.71 2.68
N THR A 28 -3.24 12.72 1.88
CA THR A 28 -4.58 12.97 1.34
C THR A 28 -4.57 12.93 -0.19
N ALA A 29 -5.73 12.95 -0.81
CA ALA A 29 -5.87 12.84 -2.27
C ALA A 29 -5.17 13.96 -3.06
N GLY A 30 -5.12 15.19 -2.52
CA GLY A 30 -4.41 16.30 -3.17
C GLY A 30 -2.91 16.05 -3.32
N PRO A 31 -2.17 15.88 -2.23
CA PRO A 31 -0.76 15.45 -2.26
C PRO A 31 -0.52 14.19 -3.07
N ASN A 32 -1.44 13.19 -2.99
CA ASN A 32 -1.34 11.96 -3.77
C ASN A 32 -1.36 12.22 -5.28
N ARG A 33 -2.32 13.02 -5.77
CA ARG A 33 -2.35 13.43 -7.20
C ARG A 33 -1.06 14.14 -7.60
N GLY A 34 -0.60 15.10 -6.78
CA GLY A 34 0.66 15.80 -7.05
C GLY A 34 1.87 14.88 -7.13
N ALA A 35 1.95 13.88 -6.25
CA ALA A 35 3.03 12.90 -6.28
C ALA A 35 2.99 12.03 -7.55
N TRP A 36 1.81 11.57 -7.98
CA TRP A 36 1.65 10.86 -9.23
C TRP A 36 1.98 11.72 -10.45
N SER A 37 1.52 12.99 -10.48
CA SER A 37 1.88 13.93 -11.56
C SER A 37 3.38 14.19 -11.61
N MET A 38 4.05 14.36 -10.50
CA MET A 38 5.51 14.51 -10.47
C MET A 38 6.26 13.28 -10.98
N TYR A 39 5.71 12.08 -10.74
CA TYR A 39 6.34 10.83 -11.14
C TYR A 39 6.04 10.42 -12.58
N LEU A 40 4.80 10.60 -13.04
CA LEU A 40 4.29 10.07 -14.32
C LEU A 40 3.96 11.15 -15.37
N GLY A 41 3.90 12.42 -14.98
CA GLY A 41 3.39 13.52 -15.80
C GLY A 41 1.94 13.89 -15.45
N ASP A 42 1.54 15.11 -15.83
CA ASP A 42 0.21 15.63 -15.48
C ASP A 42 -0.94 14.92 -16.23
N ASP A 43 -0.63 14.29 -17.35
CA ASP A 43 -1.55 13.53 -18.21
C ASP A 43 -1.62 12.03 -17.89
N HIS A 44 -1.06 11.60 -16.76
CA HIS A 44 -0.92 10.18 -16.38
C HIS A 44 -2.24 9.40 -16.29
N LEU A 45 -3.39 10.07 -16.20
CA LEU A 45 -4.71 9.44 -16.23
C LEU A 45 -5.24 9.19 -17.64
N ASP A 46 -4.68 9.85 -18.64
CA ASP A 46 -5.16 9.88 -20.02
C ASP A 46 -4.24 9.15 -21.01
N VAL A 47 -3.12 8.61 -20.52
CA VAL A 47 -2.11 7.94 -21.36
C VAL A 47 -1.82 6.51 -20.86
N ASP A 48 -1.34 5.67 -21.77
CA ASP A 48 -0.83 4.35 -21.43
C ASP A 48 0.48 4.49 -20.63
N LEU A 49 0.48 3.99 -19.41
CA LEU A 49 1.67 4.05 -18.54
C LEU A 49 2.69 2.97 -18.88
N PRO A 50 3.99 3.26 -18.66
CA PRO A 50 5.01 2.23 -18.73
C PRO A 50 4.68 1.04 -17.79
N PRO A 51 5.00 -0.20 -18.21
CA PRO A 51 4.88 -1.35 -17.33
C PRO A 51 5.60 -1.09 -16.00
N TYR A 52 4.98 -1.47 -14.89
CA TYR A 52 5.48 -1.30 -13.51
C TYR A 52 5.40 0.12 -12.93
N ALA A 53 4.98 1.12 -13.67
CA ALA A 53 4.83 2.48 -13.16
C ALA A 53 3.75 2.60 -12.08
N SER A 54 2.68 1.80 -12.19
CA SER A 54 1.58 1.71 -11.22
C SER A 54 1.28 0.24 -10.93
N PRO A 55 1.82 -0.32 -9.83
CA PRO A 55 1.79 -1.78 -9.57
C PRO A 55 0.41 -2.41 -9.58
N ALA A 56 -0.61 -1.71 -9.06
CA ALA A 56 -1.98 -2.22 -8.99
C ALA A 56 -2.67 -2.35 -10.36
N THR A 57 -2.10 -1.77 -11.43
CA THR A 57 -2.65 -1.87 -12.80
C THR A 57 -2.09 -3.06 -13.58
N ARG A 58 -1.17 -3.82 -13.00
CA ARG A 58 -0.61 -5.01 -13.64
C ARG A 58 -1.59 -6.17 -13.67
N SER A 59 -1.74 -6.78 -14.85
CA SER A 59 -2.60 -7.96 -15.04
C SER A 59 -1.93 -9.29 -14.65
N ASP A 60 -0.59 -9.35 -14.74
CA ASP A 60 0.19 -10.53 -14.36
C ASP A 60 1.07 -10.22 -13.17
N LEU A 61 0.75 -10.84 -12.03
CA LEU A 61 1.47 -10.76 -10.77
C LEU A 61 2.13 -12.10 -10.41
N SER A 62 2.07 -13.10 -11.29
CA SER A 62 2.64 -14.41 -11.01
C SER A 62 4.16 -14.36 -10.82
N GLY A 63 4.70 -15.27 -10.02
CA GLY A 63 6.13 -15.37 -9.77
C GLY A 63 6.73 -14.24 -8.93
N LEU A 64 5.91 -13.35 -8.37
CA LEU A 64 6.38 -12.37 -7.39
C LEU A 64 6.76 -13.08 -6.07
N PRO A 65 7.72 -12.54 -5.32
CA PRO A 65 8.16 -13.15 -4.06
C PRO A 65 7.08 -13.03 -2.98
N PRO A 66 7.20 -13.79 -1.87
CA PRO A 66 6.35 -13.62 -0.70
C PRO A 66 6.24 -12.14 -0.32
N THR A 67 5.02 -11.69 -0.10
CA THR A 67 4.72 -10.26 0.07
C THR A 67 3.92 -10.03 1.34
N TRP A 68 4.37 -9.07 2.15
CA TRP A 68 3.60 -8.54 3.28
C TRP A 68 3.18 -7.10 2.99
N ILE A 69 1.94 -6.77 3.33
CA ILE A 69 1.37 -5.42 3.20
C ILE A 69 0.75 -5.03 4.54
N GLY A 70 1.19 -3.90 5.09
CA GLY A 70 0.62 -3.31 6.29
C GLY A 70 0.03 -1.93 6.00
N VAL A 71 -1.22 -1.68 6.40
CA VAL A 71 -1.91 -0.42 6.11
C VAL A 71 -2.89 -0.02 7.22
N GLY A 72 -3.09 1.28 7.40
CA GLY A 72 -4.11 1.81 8.31
C GLY A 72 -5.51 1.74 7.69
N GLY A 73 -6.53 1.40 8.50
CA GLY A 73 -7.91 1.24 8.01
C GLY A 73 -8.60 2.55 7.58
N ILE A 74 -8.04 3.72 7.95
CA ILE A 74 -8.49 5.02 7.45
C ILE A 74 -7.42 5.74 6.62
N ASP A 75 -6.38 5.01 6.20
CA ASP A 75 -5.39 5.49 5.24
C ASP A 75 -6.04 5.62 3.84
N LEU A 76 -5.59 6.61 3.06
CA LEU A 76 -5.97 6.77 1.65
C LEU A 76 -5.72 5.49 0.85
N PHE A 77 -4.64 4.79 1.17
CA PHE A 77 -4.16 3.60 0.46
C PHE A 77 -4.78 2.27 0.95
N CYS A 78 -5.75 2.31 1.87
CA CYS A 78 -6.33 1.08 2.43
C CYS A 78 -6.97 0.21 1.33
N ASP A 79 -7.87 0.79 0.53
CA ASP A 79 -8.61 0.03 -0.49
C ASP A 79 -7.70 -0.55 -1.58
N GLU A 80 -6.73 0.25 -2.08
CA GLU A 80 -5.78 -0.23 -3.10
C GLU A 80 -4.85 -1.31 -2.55
N SER A 81 -4.45 -1.21 -1.28
CA SER A 81 -3.64 -2.23 -0.60
C SER A 81 -4.40 -3.55 -0.46
N VAL A 82 -5.68 -3.49 -0.06
CA VAL A 82 -6.56 -4.66 0.03
C VAL A 82 -6.75 -5.30 -1.35
N ALA A 83 -7.10 -4.51 -2.37
CA ALA A 83 -7.31 -5.01 -3.73
C ALA A 83 -6.02 -5.64 -4.31
N PHE A 84 -4.87 -5.02 -4.07
CA PHE A 84 -3.59 -5.54 -4.55
C PHE A 84 -3.19 -6.82 -3.84
N ALA A 85 -3.41 -6.93 -2.52
CA ALA A 85 -3.17 -8.17 -1.77
C ALA A 85 -4.04 -9.33 -2.30
N GLN A 86 -5.32 -9.07 -2.59
CA GLN A 86 -6.22 -10.06 -3.18
C GLN A 86 -5.75 -10.48 -4.59
N ALA A 87 -5.27 -9.55 -5.40
CA ALA A 87 -4.75 -9.86 -6.73
C ALA A 87 -3.46 -10.69 -6.67
N LEU A 88 -2.58 -10.42 -5.71
CA LEU A 88 -1.38 -11.22 -5.46
C LEU A 88 -1.73 -12.64 -5.04
N ASP A 89 -2.65 -12.81 -4.09
CA ASP A 89 -3.12 -14.12 -3.62
C ASP A 89 -3.75 -14.92 -4.76
N ALA A 90 -4.62 -14.29 -5.57
CA ALA A 90 -5.21 -14.90 -6.75
C ALA A 90 -4.18 -15.32 -7.82
N ALA A 91 -3.03 -14.63 -7.88
CA ALA A 91 -1.90 -14.99 -8.75
C ALA A 91 -0.97 -16.08 -8.14
N GLY A 92 -1.30 -16.62 -6.97
CA GLY A 92 -0.54 -17.66 -6.28
C GLY A 92 0.71 -17.15 -5.53
N VAL A 93 0.76 -15.86 -5.25
CA VAL A 93 1.82 -15.26 -4.42
C VAL A 93 1.48 -15.45 -2.95
N ASP A 94 2.45 -15.94 -2.15
CA ASP A 94 2.31 -16.01 -0.69
C ASP A 94 2.17 -14.58 -0.14
N THR A 95 0.94 -14.21 0.26
CA THR A 95 0.60 -12.83 0.59
C THR A 95 0.01 -12.73 1.99
N THR A 96 0.52 -11.81 2.79
CA THR A 96 -0.04 -11.43 4.09
C THR A 96 -0.46 -9.97 4.05
N LEU A 97 -1.70 -9.68 4.47
CA LEU A 97 -2.23 -8.33 4.59
C LEU A 97 -2.67 -8.08 6.03
N ASP A 98 -2.12 -7.04 6.65
CA ASP A 98 -2.53 -6.57 7.97
C ASP A 98 -3.13 -5.15 7.87
N VAL A 99 -4.36 -4.99 8.38
CA VAL A 99 -5.09 -3.71 8.39
C VAL A 99 -5.38 -3.29 9.83
N TRP A 100 -4.85 -2.14 10.25
CA TRP A 100 -5.09 -1.59 11.59
C TRP A 100 -6.29 -0.66 11.60
N ALA A 101 -7.39 -1.08 12.21
CA ALA A 101 -8.63 -0.30 12.30
C ALA A 101 -8.39 1.08 12.93
N GLY A 102 -8.89 2.14 12.29
CA GLY A 102 -8.77 3.52 12.75
C GLY A 102 -7.37 4.14 12.66
N ALA A 103 -6.37 3.40 12.19
CA ALA A 103 -5.04 3.94 11.94
C ALA A 103 -4.99 4.70 10.60
N TYR A 104 -4.27 5.82 10.59
CA TYR A 104 -4.08 6.70 9.44
C TYR A 104 -2.69 6.53 8.83
N HIS A 105 -2.42 7.17 7.70
CA HIS A 105 -1.12 7.10 7.02
C HIS A 105 0.04 7.55 7.92
N GLY A 106 1.09 6.74 8.04
CA GLY A 106 2.27 7.08 8.84
C GLY A 106 2.05 7.06 10.35
N PHE A 107 1.01 6.39 10.85
CA PHE A 107 0.67 6.37 12.28
C PHE A 107 1.81 5.82 13.17
N ASP A 108 2.59 4.91 12.67
CA ASP A 108 3.74 4.32 13.38
C ASP A 108 4.88 5.32 13.56
N GLN A 109 5.08 6.24 12.61
CA GLN A 109 6.08 7.29 12.70
C GLN A 109 5.64 8.43 13.64
N ILE A 110 4.34 8.77 13.62
CA ILE A 110 3.78 9.87 14.42
C ILE A 110 3.55 9.44 15.87
N LYS A 111 3.10 8.21 16.08
CA LYS A 111 2.79 7.64 17.39
C LYS A 111 3.52 6.30 17.61
N PRO A 112 4.87 6.28 17.60
CA PRO A 112 5.64 5.02 17.61
C PRO A 112 5.42 4.17 18.87
N LYS A 113 4.92 4.77 19.95
CA LYS A 113 4.63 4.06 21.21
C LYS A 113 3.20 3.53 21.29
N ALA A 114 2.32 3.84 20.32
CA ALA A 114 0.96 3.31 20.29
C ALA A 114 0.96 1.78 20.09
N PRO A 115 -0.04 1.05 20.64
CA PRO A 115 -0.13 -0.40 20.45
C PRO A 115 -0.09 -0.81 18.99
N GLN A 116 -0.91 -0.18 18.13
CA GLN A 116 -0.98 -0.48 16.70
C GLN A 116 0.36 -0.27 15.98
N SER A 117 1.12 0.76 16.38
CA SER A 117 2.45 1.03 15.79
C SER A 117 3.45 -0.07 16.13
N ARG A 118 3.41 -0.57 17.36
CA ARG A 118 4.25 -1.69 17.79
C ARG A 118 3.84 -3.00 17.12
N GLU A 119 2.54 -3.21 16.96
CA GLU A 119 1.99 -4.38 16.25
C GLU A 119 2.43 -4.39 14.79
N LEU A 120 2.34 -3.24 14.08
CA LEU A 120 2.81 -3.10 12.69
C LEU A 120 4.30 -3.49 12.58
N ILE A 121 5.14 -2.91 13.42
CA ILE A 121 6.59 -3.20 13.39
C ILE A 121 6.86 -4.66 13.77
N GLY A 122 6.12 -5.22 14.73
CA GLY A 122 6.22 -6.63 15.10
C GLY A 122 5.85 -7.56 13.94
N ALA A 123 4.72 -7.30 13.28
CA ALA A 123 4.26 -8.09 12.13
C ALA A 123 5.26 -8.06 10.96
N LEU A 124 5.81 -6.88 10.66
CA LEU A 124 6.86 -6.72 9.65
C LEU A 124 8.10 -7.55 10.00
N ILE A 125 8.59 -7.44 11.24
CA ILE A 125 9.77 -8.21 11.68
C ILE A 125 9.50 -9.72 11.62
N ASP A 126 8.32 -10.16 12.01
CA ASP A 126 7.94 -11.58 12.00
C ASP A 126 7.81 -12.12 10.57
N HIS A 127 7.31 -11.30 9.62
CA HIS A 127 7.33 -11.66 8.20
C HIS A 127 8.77 -11.80 7.68
N LEU A 128 9.62 -10.84 7.96
CA LEU A 128 11.05 -10.90 7.58
C LEU A 128 11.71 -12.17 8.12
N ARG A 129 11.51 -12.50 9.40
CA ARG A 129 12.09 -13.70 10.02
C ARG A 129 11.62 -15.01 9.41
N ARG A 130 10.38 -15.09 8.94
CA ARG A 130 9.86 -16.30 8.29
C ARG A 130 10.49 -16.56 6.92
N HIS A 131 11.00 -15.53 6.25
CA HIS A 131 11.48 -15.61 4.87
C HIS A 131 12.98 -15.30 4.71
N LEU A 132 13.69 -15.06 5.81
CA LEU A 132 15.16 -14.93 5.85
C LEU A 132 15.81 -16.23 6.31
#